data_29fbce1c772a66c5f4dd44e63310f6c9
#
_entry.id   29fbce1c772a66c5f4dd44e63310f6c9
#
_cell.length_a   1.000
_cell.length_b   1.000
_cell.length_c   1.000
_cell.angle_alpha   90.00
_cell.angle_beta   90.00
_cell.angle_gamma   90.00
#
_symmetry.space_group_name_H-M   'P 1'
#
loop_
_entity.id
_entity.type
_entity.pdbx_description
1 polymer ?
#
loop_
_entity_poly.entity_id
_entity_poly.type
_entity_poly.pdbx_seq_one_letter_code
_entity_poly.pdbx_strand_id
1 'polypeptide(L)'
;VQELRGAAAAGPPVTPVLTGAGQRATGTASQALSSVARAAIEVLAGDLAASPMKECGRPDCTRVYLDRSRGHRRTWCGMEECGNRVKAAAYRRRLKERAGE
;
A
#
# COMPACT_ATOMS: atom_id res chain seq x y z
N VAL A 1 9.70 -10.69 10.59
CA VAL A 1 8.55 -11.27 11.30
C VAL A 1 8.72 -11.17 12.80
N GLN A 2 9.94 -11.41 13.29
CA GLN A 2 10.24 -11.33 14.72
C GLN A 2 10.02 -9.91 15.26
N GLU A 3 10.43 -8.91 14.52
CA GLU A 3 10.24 -7.49 14.86
C GLU A 3 8.76 -7.12 14.93
N LEU A 4 7.94 -7.65 14.01
CA LEU A 4 6.49 -7.43 14.03
C LEU A 4 5.84 -8.04 15.26
N ARG A 5 6.22 -9.28 15.61
CA ARG A 5 5.74 -9.94 16.84
C ARG A 5 6.15 -9.16 18.08
N GLY A 6 7.40 -8.73 18.14
CA GLY A 6 7.94 -7.94 19.25
C GLY A 6 7.19 -6.64 19.44
N ALA A 7 6.95 -5.89 18.36
CA ALA A 7 6.22 -4.64 18.41
C ALA A 7 4.76 -4.84 18.80
N ALA A 8 4.10 -5.90 18.31
CA ALA A 8 2.73 -6.22 18.67
C ALA A 8 2.59 -6.64 20.14
N ALA A 9 3.60 -7.36 20.68
CA ALA A 9 3.59 -7.82 22.06
C ALA A 9 4.05 -6.76 23.07
N ALA A 10 4.78 -5.74 22.63
CA ALA A 10 5.37 -4.73 23.50
C ALA A 10 4.36 -3.83 24.21
N GLY A 11 3.11 -3.80 23.75
CA GLY A 11 2.08 -2.99 24.38
C GLY A 11 0.74 -3.17 23.69
N PRO A 12 -0.32 -2.58 24.27
CA PRO A 12 -1.65 -2.60 23.66
C PRO A 12 -1.65 -1.73 22.39
N PRO A 13 -2.63 -1.93 21.49
CA PRO A 13 -2.82 -1.03 20.35
C PRO A 13 -3.33 0.34 20.82
N VAL A 14 -3.37 1.31 19.92
CA VAL A 14 -3.97 2.61 20.19
C VAL A 14 -5.45 2.46 20.53
N THR A 15 -5.96 3.40 21.31
CA THR A 15 -7.37 3.41 21.73
C THR A 15 -8.18 4.24 20.73
N PRO A 16 -9.23 3.67 20.12
CA PRO A 16 -10.13 4.47 19.29
C PRO A 16 -11.01 5.37 20.18
N VAL A 17 -11.19 6.60 19.72
CA VAL A 17 -12.04 7.58 20.42
C VAL A 17 -13.03 8.17 19.42
N LEU A 18 -14.30 8.17 19.77
CA LEU A 18 -15.34 8.76 18.96
C LEU A 18 -15.38 10.27 19.21
N THR A 19 -15.38 11.05 18.13
CA THR A 19 -15.45 12.52 18.19
C THR A 19 -16.60 13.01 17.30
N GLY A 20 -16.95 14.29 17.41
CA GLY A 20 -17.95 14.89 16.52
C GLY A 20 -17.56 14.88 15.04
N ALA A 21 -16.26 14.78 14.73
CA ALA A 21 -15.73 14.69 13.37
C ALA A 21 -15.50 13.25 12.91
N GLY A 22 -15.77 12.24 13.75
CA GLY A 22 -15.55 10.83 13.45
C GLY A 22 -14.69 10.15 14.49
N GLN A 23 -13.71 9.35 14.04
CA GLN A 23 -12.85 8.57 14.92
C GLN A 23 -11.45 9.19 15.01
N ARG A 24 -10.90 9.20 16.24
CA ARG A 24 -9.50 9.48 16.50
C ARG A 24 -8.87 8.27 17.16
N ALA A 25 -7.55 8.17 17.05
CA ALA A 25 -6.76 7.21 17.81
C ALA A 25 -5.88 7.96 18.81
N THR A 26 -5.82 7.49 20.04
CA THR A 26 -4.95 8.05 21.06
C THR A 26 -4.06 6.97 21.65
N GLY A 27 -2.86 7.35 22.06
CA GLY A 27 -1.92 6.42 22.66
C GLY A 27 -0.48 6.92 22.57
N THR A 28 0.42 6.09 23.04
CA THR A 28 1.88 6.33 22.97
C THR A 28 2.43 5.91 21.61
N ALA A 29 3.69 6.26 21.35
CA ALA A 29 4.42 5.79 20.16
C ALA A 29 4.50 4.26 20.13
N SER A 30 4.74 3.60 21.26
CA SER A 30 4.72 2.13 21.35
C SER A 30 3.38 1.53 20.98
N GLN A 31 2.29 2.17 21.39
CA GLN A 31 0.94 1.73 21.02
C GLN A 31 0.69 1.89 19.53
N ALA A 32 1.16 2.98 18.92
CA ALA A 32 1.06 3.19 17.50
C ALA A 32 1.82 2.11 16.72
N LEU A 33 3.05 1.79 17.13
CA LEU A 33 3.84 0.71 16.54
C LEU A 33 3.16 -0.65 16.71
N SER A 34 2.58 -0.91 17.87
CA SER A 34 1.81 -2.13 18.12
C SER A 34 0.63 -2.25 17.17
N SER A 35 -0.09 -1.15 16.94
CA SER A 35 -1.23 -1.13 16.00
C SER A 35 -0.79 -1.42 14.57
N VAL A 36 0.30 -0.81 14.11
CA VAL A 36 0.85 -1.05 12.76
C VAL A 36 1.30 -2.50 12.62
N ALA A 37 2.02 -3.02 13.61
CA ALA A 37 2.50 -4.40 13.60
C ALA A 37 1.35 -5.42 13.56
N ARG A 38 0.28 -5.18 14.30
CA ARG A 38 -0.92 -6.04 14.30
C ARG A 38 -1.59 -6.04 12.92
N ALA A 39 -1.73 -4.88 12.30
CA ALA A 39 -2.29 -4.76 10.96
C ALA A 39 -1.42 -5.50 9.93
N ALA A 40 -0.11 -5.38 10.02
CA ALA A 40 0.82 -6.07 9.12
C ALA A 40 0.74 -7.59 9.29
N ILE A 41 0.63 -8.08 10.52
CA ILE A 41 0.47 -9.51 10.79
C ILE A 41 -0.83 -10.04 10.19
N GLU A 42 -1.93 -9.31 10.30
CA GLU A 42 -3.20 -9.68 9.69
C GLU A 42 -3.10 -9.79 8.17
N VAL A 43 -2.42 -8.85 7.52
CA VAL A 43 -2.19 -8.89 6.08
C VAL A 43 -1.36 -10.11 5.70
N LEU A 44 -0.27 -10.39 6.42
CA LEU A 44 0.62 -11.52 6.12
C LEU A 44 -0.03 -12.87 6.40
N ALA A 45 -0.93 -12.92 7.38
CA ALA A 45 -1.68 -14.14 7.72
C ALA A 45 -2.90 -14.35 6.81
N GLY A 46 -3.27 -13.35 6.02
CA GLY A 46 -4.42 -13.42 5.12
C GLY A 46 -4.17 -14.29 3.89
N ASP A 47 -5.18 -14.41 3.06
CA ASP A 47 -5.10 -15.18 1.82
C ASP A 47 -4.43 -14.38 0.72
N LEU A 48 -3.10 -14.48 0.63
CA LEU A 48 -2.31 -13.82 -0.39
C LEU A 48 -2.47 -14.45 -1.78
N ALA A 49 -3.03 -15.66 -1.86
CA ALA A 49 -3.38 -16.24 -3.15
C ALA A 49 -4.61 -15.55 -3.76
N ALA A 50 -5.57 -15.15 -2.93
CA ALA A 50 -6.75 -14.40 -3.38
C ALA A 50 -6.44 -12.92 -3.62
N SER A 51 -5.47 -12.35 -2.90
CA SER A 51 -5.05 -10.94 -3.05
C SER A 51 -3.54 -10.88 -2.96
N PRO A 52 -2.82 -11.18 -4.04
CA PRO A 52 -1.36 -11.22 -4.00
C PRO A 52 -0.76 -9.85 -3.71
N MET A 53 0.34 -9.87 -2.96
CA MET A 53 1.15 -8.69 -2.70
C MET A 53 2.08 -8.47 -3.88
N LYS A 54 2.08 -7.27 -4.42
CA LYS A 54 2.88 -6.90 -5.59
C LYS A 54 3.66 -5.62 -5.34
N GLU A 55 4.80 -5.51 -6.00
CA GLU A 55 5.53 -4.25 -6.11
C GLU A 55 5.02 -3.46 -7.31
N CYS A 56 5.00 -2.13 -7.19
CA CYS A 56 4.63 -1.27 -8.31
C CYS A 56 5.59 -1.49 -9.49
N GLY A 57 5.04 -1.64 -10.70
CA GLY A 57 5.83 -1.90 -11.90
C GLY A 57 6.60 -0.69 -12.42
N ARG A 58 6.40 0.51 -11.87
CA ARG A 58 7.18 1.68 -12.27
C ARG A 58 8.56 1.64 -11.59
N PRO A 59 9.68 1.72 -12.33
CA PRO A 59 11.02 1.54 -11.77
C PRO A 59 11.36 2.47 -10.60
N ASP A 60 10.86 3.71 -10.62
CA ASP A 60 11.15 4.71 -9.60
C ASP A 60 10.21 4.64 -8.40
N CYS A 61 9.27 3.70 -8.39
CA CYS A 61 8.32 3.54 -7.30
C CYS A 61 8.70 2.35 -6.43
N THR A 62 8.72 2.56 -5.12
CA THR A 62 9.04 1.52 -4.14
C THR A 62 7.82 1.00 -3.40
N ARG A 63 6.63 1.39 -3.82
CA ARG A 63 5.40 1.00 -3.15
C ARG A 63 5.02 -0.45 -3.40
N VAL A 64 4.44 -1.05 -2.39
CA VAL A 64 3.86 -2.39 -2.42
C VAL A 64 2.36 -2.26 -2.25
N TYR A 65 1.59 -3.13 -2.87
CA TYR A 65 0.14 -3.10 -2.76
C TYR A 65 -0.43 -4.52 -2.79
N LEU A 66 -1.66 -4.68 -2.31
CA LEU A 66 -2.43 -5.92 -2.46
C LEU A 66 -3.28 -5.80 -3.72
N ASP A 67 -3.13 -6.77 -4.64
CA ASP A 67 -3.91 -6.78 -5.86
C ASP A 67 -5.24 -7.50 -5.63
N ARG A 68 -6.29 -6.71 -5.43
CA ARG A 68 -7.66 -7.18 -5.28
C ARG A 68 -8.46 -7.06 -6.57
N SER A 69 -7.79 -6.75 -7.68
CA SER A 69 -8.44 -6.60 -8.97
C SER A 69 -8.82 -7.96 -9.55
N ARG A 70 -9.81 -7.93 -10.43
CA ARG A 70 -10.28 -9.13 -11.11
C ARG A 70 -9.19 -9.65 -12.04
N GLY A 71 -8.78 -10.91 -11.83
CA GLY A 71 -7.72 -11.55 -12.60
C GLY A 71 -6.31 -11.12 -12.21
N HIS A 72 -6.16 -10.34 -11.15
CA HIS A 72 -4.87 -9.90 -10.61
C HIS A 72 -3.96 -9.27 -11.67
N ARG A 73 -4.53 -8.37 -12.50
CA ARG A 73 -3.82 -7.75 -13.62
C ARG A 73 -3.23 -6.39 -13.30
N ARG A 74 -3.45 -5.90 -12.11
CA ARG A 74 -2.93 -4.60 -11.68
C ARG A 74 -1.41 -4.62 -11.68
N THR A 75 -0.79 -3.58 -12.25
CA THR A 75 0.66 -3.45 -12.35
C THR A 75 1.20 -2.21 -11.65
N TRP A 76 0.32 -1.29 -11.25
CA TRP A 76 0.68 -0.02 -10.63
C TRP A 76 0.08 0.08 -9.24
N CYS A 77 0.79 0.78 -8.32
CA CYS A 77 0.29 1.03 -6.97
C CYS A 77 -0.98 1.88 -6.96
N GLY A 78 -1.18 2.72 -7.98
CA GLY A 78 -2.40 3.47 -8.19
C GLY A 78 -2.39 4.14 -9.54
N MET A 79 -3.59 4.37 -10.11
CA MET A 79 -3.73 5.04 -11.40
C MET A 79 -3.41 6.53 -11.33
N GLU A 80 -3.79 7.18 -10.23
CA GLU A 80 -3.58 8.62 -10.05
C GLU A 80 -2.10 8.99 -9.98
N GLU A 81 -1.27 8.07 -9.53
CA GLU A 81 0.17 8.31 -9.42
C GLU A 81 0.92 7.60 -10.56
N CYS A 82 1.22 6.32 -10.40
CA CYS A 82 2.11 5.61 -11.32
C CYS A 82 1.44 5.23 -12.63
N GLY A 83 0.17 4.80 -12.62
CA GLY A 83 -0.56 4.43 -13.83
C GLY A 83 -0.65 5.58 -14.83
N ASN A 84 -1.07 6.75 -14.37
CA ASN A 84 -1.17 7.93 -15.23
C ASN A 84 0.18 8.42 -15.72
N ARG A 85 1.23 8.34 -14.90
CA ARG A 85 2.60 8.71 -15.30
C ARG A 85 3.10 7.83 -16.44
N VAL A 86 2.87 6.53 -16.35
CA VAL A 86 3.26 5.59 -17.40
C VAL A 86 2.48 5.85 -18.70
N LYS A 87 1.18 6.08 -18.60
CA LYS A 87 0.34 6.41 -19.76
C LYS A 87 0.78 7.71 -20.42
N ALA A 88 1.07 8.74 -19.64
CA ALA A 88 1.53 10.03 -20.16
C ALA A 88 2.88 9.91 -20.84
N ALA A 89 3.81 9.15 -20.29
CA ALA A 89 5.12 8.91 -20.89
C ALA A 89 4.99 8.15 -22.22
N ALA A 90 4.13 7.14 -22.28
CA ALA A 90 3.88 6.40 -23.51
C ALA A 90 3.24 7.29 -24.59
N TYR A 91 2.31 8.16 -24.20
CA TYR A 91 1.69 9.13 -25.12
C TYR A 91 2.74 10.09 -25.70
N ARG A 92 3.60 10.66 -24.86
CA ARG A 92 4.68 11.55 -25.32
C ARG A 92 5.64 10.87 -26.27
N ARG A 93 6.00 9.61 -26.04
CA ARG A 93 6.84 8.83 -26.95
C ARG A 93 6.19 8.67 -28.33
N ARG A 94 4.91 8.33 -28.36
CA ARG A 94 4.15 8.19 -29.62
C ARG A 94 4.12 9.49 -30.40
N LEU A 95 3.97 10.63 -29.73
CA LEU A 95 4.01 11.94 -30.38
C LEU A 95 5.38 12.22 -31.00
N LYS A 96 6.46 11.90 -30.31
CA LYS A 96 7.82 12.05 -30.83
C LYS A 96 8.09 11.16 -32.04
N GLU A 97 7.64 9.92 -31.99
CA GLU A 97 7.77 8.97 -33.09
C GLU A 97 7.04 9.47 -34.33
N ARG A 98 5.83 10.00 -34.18
CA ARG A 98 5.05 10.59 -35.29
C ARG A 98 5.75 11.83 -35.86
N ALA A 99 6.30 12.68 -35.02
CA ALA A 99 7.01 13.87 -35.46
C ALA A 99 8.32 13.56 -36.17
N GLY A 100 8.92 12.40 -35.91
CA GLY A 100 10.13 11.92 -36.57
C GLY A 100 9.91 11.25 -37.92
N GLU A 101 8.66 10.96 -38.25
CA GLU A 101 8.28 10.43 -39.57
C GLU A 101 8.13 11.56 -40.60
#